data_c3cbf4d50a6288cefb689494d02d17c2
#
_entry.id   c3cbf4d50a6288cefb689494d02d17c2
#
_cell.length_a   1.000
_cell.length_b   1.000
_cell.length_c   1.000
_cell.angle_alpha   90.00
_cell.angle_beta   90.00
_cell.angle_gamma   90.00
#
_symmetry.space_group_name_H-M   'P 1'
#
loop_
_entity.id
_entity.type
_entity.pdbx_description
1 polymer ?
#
loop_
_entity_poly.entity_id
_entity_poly.type
_entity_poly.pdbx_seq_one_letter_code
_entity_poly.pdbx_strand_id
1 'polypeptide(L)'
;LKGSLDVGQLVAVINAYKELPGPLKELIDWDQARQDVQVKYEQVFEQFDAPNMIDEKVQKLSPGAVAAISAPLVVANLTLEDDSGSRLLEQASLKIEPGEVIAIVGGAGGEALADAIGRTLWPSSGKISINDVDILELPESLTGRRISYVSSDSYFFHASLKDNLLYGLKHAPLAEKNYEGAALDHRKWEIREAKMAGNPLIDINSEWIDYASSPAGDGKPENLIQAILAVLDSVELSQDILEFALRSSIDPLTDLHLAARIVELRHVLRAELEKENLSGLIAPFELESYNSEATVGENLLFGTMRDSSQSIRTVI
;
A
#
# COMPACT_ATOMS: atom_id res chain seq x y z
N LEU A 1 43.56 27.54 65.27
CA LEU A 1 42.20 28.01 65.06
C LEU A 1 41.88 29.10 66.04
N LYS A 2 42.13 30.38 65.65
CA LYS A 2 41.75 31.57 66.45
C LYS A 2 40.24 31.80 66.26
N GLY A 3 39.49 31.41 67.27
CA GLY A 3 38.36 32.12 67.85
C GLY A 3 37.22 32.62 66.98
N SER A 4 36.51 31.84 66.20
CA SER A 4 35.25 32.25 65.67
C SER A 4 34.21 31.10 65.44
N LEU A 5 34.53 29.90 65.82
CA LEU A 5 33.60 28.76 65.74
C LEU A 5 33.40 28.16 67.11
N ASP A 6 32.17 28.18 67.63
CA ASP A 6 31.77 27.37 68.79
C ASP A 6 31.75 25.88 68.46
N VAL A 7 31.92 25.03 69.44
CA VAL A 7 31.91 23.53 69.26
C VAL A 7 30.60 23.06 68.58
N GLY A 8 29.49 23.69 68.88
CA GLY A 8 28.23 23.40 68.23
C GLY A 8 28.20 23.72 66.73
N GLN A 9 28.80 24.85 66.35
CA GLN A 9 28.94 25.25 64.93
C GLN A 9 29.89 24.29 64.17
N LEU A 10 30.98 23.82 64.83
CA LEU A 10 31.91 22.87 64.23
C LEU A 10 31.19 21.50 63.96
N VAL A 11 30.41 21.01 64.90
CA VAL A 11 29.62 19.77 64.73
C VAL A 11 28.60 19.92 63.64
N ALA A 12 27.90 21.08 63.58
CA ALA A 12 26.93 21.34 62.50
C ALA A 12 27.61 21.34 61.11
N VAL A 13 28.77 21.99 60.95
CA VAL A 13 29.53 21.98 59.69
C VAL A 13 29.96 20.57 59.29
N ILE A 14 30.46 19.78 60.25
CA ILE A 14 30.88 18.40 60.01
C ILE A 14 29.69 17.52 59.57
N ASN A 15 28.51 17.71 60.17
CA ASN A 15 27.30 16.99 59.78
C ASN A 15 26.81 17.39 58.39
N ALA A 16 26.77 18.71 58.10
CA ALA A 16 26.43 19.22 56.78
C ALA A 16 27.41 18.69 55.71
N TYR A 17 28.70 18.64 56.00
CA TYR A 17 29.68 18.09 55.08
C TYR A 17 29.47 16.56 54.81
N LYS A 18 29.09 15.79 55.85
CA LYS A 18 28.76 14.38 55.71
C LYS A 18 27.51 14.11 54.90
N GLU A 19 26.50 14.98 54.96
CA GLU A 19 25.24 14.86 54.24
C GLU A 19 25.34 15.36 52.80
N LEU A 20 26.29 16.23 52.46
CA LEU A 20 26.45 16.82 51.15
C LEU A 20 26.72 15.81 49.99
N PRO A 21 27.48 14.73 50.18
CA PRO A 21 27.75 13.75 49.13
C PRO A 21 26.48 13.03 48.58
N GLY A 22 25.47 12.83 49.44
CA GLY A 22 24.23 12.19 49.05
C GLY A 22 23.50 12.94 47.95
N PRO A 23 23.04 14.18 48.16
CA PRO A 23 22.41 15.01 47.13
C PRO A 23 23.24 15.25 45.88
N LEU A 24 24.58 15.35 46.01
CA LEU A 24 25.46 15.51 44.84
C LEU A 24 25.47 14.23 44.00
N LYS A 25 25.50 13.07 44.65
CA LYS A 25 25.39 11.79 43.92
C LYS A 25 24.04 11.68 43.18
N GLU A 26 22.95 12.01 43.87
CA GLU A 26 21.63 11.99 43.24
C GLU A 26 21.52 12.94 42.01
N LEU A 27 22.15 14.11 42.05
CA LEU A 27 22.24 15.00 40.89
C LEU A 27 23.02 14.40 39.73
N ILE A 28 24.13 13.75 40.03
CA ILE A 28 24.96 13.04 39.01
C ILE A 28 24.18 11.89 38.42
N ASP A 29 23.56 11.07 39.23
CA ASP A 29 22.75 9.91 38.79
C ASP A 29 21.56 10.39 37.95
N TRP A 30 20.94 11.51 38.33
CA TRP A 30 19.85 12.14 37.54
C TRP A 30 20.33 12.62 36.18
N ASP A 31 21.52 13.32 36.13
CA ASP A 31 22.05 13.80 34.86
C ASP A 31 22.44 12.65 33.93
N GLN A 32 23.01 11.58 34.48
CA GLN A 32 23.30 10.37 33.70
C GLN A 32 22.01 9.73 33.14
N ALA A 33 20.97 9.61 33.97
CA ALA A 33 19.68 9.09 33.51
C ALA A 33 19.06 9.99 32.43
N ARG A 34 19.18 11.31 32.55
CA ARG A 34 18.73 12.27 31.54
C ARG A 34 19.46 12.07 30.21
N GLN A 35 20.78 11.90 30.23
CA GLN A 35 21.59 11.67 29.04
C GLN A 35 21.22 10.34 28.37
N ASP A 36 21.03 9.27 29.15
CA ASP A 36 20.61 7.96 28.63
C ASP A 36 19.24 8.03 27.94
N VAL A 37 18.29 8.74 28.54
CA VAL A 37 16.98 8.99 27.92
C VAL A 37 17.10 9.82 26.64
N GLN A 38 17.96 10.82 26.63
CA GLN A 38 18.19 11.67 25.45
C GLN A 38 18.74 10.86 24.28
N VAL A 39 19.75 10.01 24.52
CA VAL A 39 20.32 9.14 23.48
C VAL A 39 19.28 8.18 22.91
N LYS A 40 18.50 7.56 23.80
CA LYS A 40 17.40 6.67 23.36
C LYS A 40 16.32 7.41 22.57
N TYR A 41 16.00 8.64 22.98
CA TYR A 41 15.04 9.48 22.26
C TYR A 41 15.55 9.82 20.85
N GLU A 42 16.84 10.24 20.74
CA GLU A 42 17.46 10.56 19.46
C GLU A 42 17.47 9.34 18.53
N GLN A 43 17.82 8.14 19.03
CA GLN A 43 17.79 6.91 18.25
C GLN A 43 16.38 6.57 17.73
N VAL A 44 15.36 6.76 18.56
CA VAL A 44 13.97 6.56 18.14
C VAL A 44 13.57 7.61 17.13
N PHE A 45 13.93 8.86 17.36
CA PHE A 45 13.58 9.98 16.47
C PHE A 45 14.20 9.81 15.07
N GLU A 46 15.48 9.41 14.99
CA GLU A 46 16.16 9.15 13.71
C GLU A 46 15.44 8.11 12.86
N GLN A 47 14.76 7.13 13.47
CA GLN A 47 13.98 6.13 12.72
C GLN A 47 12.72 6.71 12.07
N PHE A 48 12.19 7.80 12.62
CA PHE A 48 11.00 8.49 12.09
C PHE A 48 11.33 9.73 11.26
N ASP A 49 12.56 10.24 11.35
CA ASP A 49 13.06 11.35 10.55
C ASP A 49 13.81 10.81 9.32
N ALA A 50 13.06 10.12 8.47
CA ALA A 50 13.63 9.53 7.25
C ALA A 50 14.16 10.67 6.34
N PRO A 51 15.40 10.55 5.83
CA PRO A 51 15.93 11.52 4.88
C PRO A 51 15.12 11.50 3.60
N ASN A 52 15.02 12.64 2.93
CA ASN A 52 14.34 12.77 1.63
C ASN A 52 12.83 12.52 1.65
N MET A 53 12.15 12.79 2.76
CA MET A 53 10.69 12.80 2.76
C MET A 53 10.14 13.94 1.90
N ILE A 54 9.07 13.65 1.16
CA ILE A 54 8.34 14.66 0.40
C ILE A 54 7.74 15.69 1.38
N ASP A 55 7.88 16.99 1.07
CA ASP A 55 7.34 18.08 1.91
C ASP A 55 5.83 17.89 2.12
N GLU A 56 5.36 17.99 3.36
CA GLU A 56 3.95 17.88 3.74
C GLU A 56 3.03 18.79 2.90
N LYS A 57 3.55 19.91 2.40
CA LYS A 57 2.79 20.83 1.55
C LYS A 57 2.35 20.20 0.23
N VAL A 58 3.15 19.29 -0.33
CA VAL A 58 2.83 18.59 -1.60
C VAL A 58 1.98 17.35 -1.38
N GLN A 59 1.90 16.84 -0.15
CA GLN A 59 1.07 15.69 0.24
C GLN A 59 -0.42 16.05 0.44
N LYS A 60 -0.79 17.32 0.30
CA LYS A 60 -2.17 17.77 0.54
C LYS A 60 -3.13 17.14 -0.46
N LEU A 61 -4.18 16.53 0.07
CA LEU A 61 -5.29 16.03 -0.72
C LEU A 61 -5.99 17.21 -1.44
N SER A 62 -6.12 17.12 -2.74
CA SER A 62 -6.92 18.05 -3.55
C SER A 62 -8.14 17.30 -4.08
N PRO A 63 -9.29 17.39 -3.41
CA PRO A 63 -10.54 16.87 -3.96
C PRO A 63 -10.93 17.74 -5.16
N GLY A 64 -11.04 17.19 -6.33
CA GLY A 64 -11.44 17.89 -7.52
C GLY A 64 -10.78 17.38 -8.79
N ALA A 65 -11.23 17.87 -9.93
CA ALA A 65 -10.63 17.52 -11.22
C ALA A 65 -9.21 18.05 -11.30
N VAL A 66 -8.27 17.18 -11.63
CA VAL A 66 -6.86 17.52 -11.83
C VAL A 66 -6.63 17.78 -13.32
N ALA A 67 -6.07 18.93 -13.66
CA ALA A 67 -5.75 19.28 -15.04
C ALA A 67 -4.81 18.25 -15.70
N ALA A 68 -4.96 18.04 -17.00
CA ALA A 68 -4.04 17.19 -17.74
C ALA A 68 -2.65 17.82 -17.79
N ILE A 69 -1.61 17.01 -17.76
CA ILE A 69 -0.24 17.44 -18.03
C ILE A 69 -0.14 17.66 -19.54
N SER A 70 -0.09 18.92 -19.95
CA SER A 70 0.01 19.31 -21.37
C SER A 70 1.36 19.91 -21.76
N ALA A 71 2.26 20.07 -20.77
CA ALA A 71 3.60 20.58 -20.98
C ALA A 71 4.62 19.46 -21.14
N PRO A 72 5.74 19.73 -21.81
CA PRO A 72 6.85 18.77 -21.91
C PRO A 72 7.43 18.45 -20.54
N LEU A 73 7.86 17.19 -20.38
CA LEU A 73 8.73 16.79 -19.29
C LEU A 73 10.17 17.06 -19.70
N VAL A 74 10.86 17.82 -18.86
CA VAL A 74 12.26 18.23 -19.12
C VAL A 74 13.16 17.66 -18.04
N VAL A 75 14.13 16.86 -18.45
CA VAL A 75 15.23 16.36 -17.61
C VAL A 75 16.47 17.20 -17.91
N ALA A 76 17.06 17.79 -16.88
CA ALA A 76 18.20 18.71 -17.03
C ALA A 76 19.36 18.28 -16.11
N ASN A 77 20.49 17.87 -16.74
CA ASN A 77 21.74 17.48 -16.09
C ASN A 77 21.54 16.49 -14.92
N LEU A 78 20.64 15.52 -15.12
CA LEU A 78 20.22 14.58 -14.08
C LEU A 78 21.32 13.58 -13.78
N THR A 79 21.67 13.44 -12.51
CA THR A 79 22.54 12.38 -12.00
C THR A 79 21.77 11.59 -10.95
N LEU A 80 21.78 10.27 -11.11
CA LEU A 80 21.11 9.32 -10.22
C LEU A 80 22.14 8.35 -9.66
N GLU A 81 22.02 8.08 -8.37
CA GLU A 81 22.89 7.17 -7.63
C GLU A 81 22.02 6.15 -6.89
N ASP A 82 22.54 4.96 -6.67
CA ASP A 82 21.93 3.95 -5.81
C ASP A 82 22.27 4.20 -4.34
N ASP A 83 21.70 3.40 -3.44
CA ASP A 83 21.93 3.50 -1.99
C ASP A 83 23.40 3.29 -1.58
N SER A 84 24.22 2.69 -2.45
CA SER A 84 25.65 2.51 -2.26
C SER A 84 26.48 3.71 -2.72
N GLY A 85 25.86 4.70 -3.38
CA GLY A 85 26.50 5.85 -4.01
C GLY A 85 27.09 5.55 -5.39
N SER A 86 26.74 4.39 -5.99
CA SER A 86 27.14 4.07 -7.35
C SER A 86 26.27 4.83 -8.36
N ARG A 87 26.90 5.47 -9.34
CA ARG A 87 26.18 6.23 -10.35
C ARG A 87 25.47 5.32 -11.34
N LEU A 88 24.16 5.45 -11.40
CA LEU A 88 23.27 4.76 -12.35
C LEU A 88 23.10 5.57 -13.63
N LEU A 89 23.05 6.91 -13.52
CA LEU A 89 22.90 7.84 -14.61
C LEU A 89 23.73 9.10 -14.32
N GLU A 90 24.43 9.63 -15.31
CA GLU A 90 25.30 10.80 -15.13
C GLU A 90 24.98 11.89 -16.15
N GLN A 91 24.63 13.10 -15.63
CA GLN A 91 24.40 14.34 -16.40
C GLN A 91 23.45 14.17 -17.60
N ALA A 92 22.43 13.33 -17.49
CA ALA A 92 21.47 13.11 -18.55
C ALA A 92 20.56 14.32 -18.75
N SER A 93 20.31 14.66 -20.00
CA SER A 93 19.37 15.71 -20.38
C SER A 93 18.53 15.25 -21.54
N LEU A 94 17.20 15.36 -21.39
CA LEU A 94 16.26 15.03 -22.46
C LEU A 94 14.98 15.83 -22.27
N LYS A 95 14.21 15.96 -23.34
CA LYS A 95 12.90 16.58 -23.35
C LYS A 95 11.91 15.62 -23.99
N ILE A 96 10.76 15.43 -23.32
CA ILE A 96 9.70 14.55 -23.78
C ILE A 96 8.46 15.40 -24.03
N GLU A 97 7.99 15.44 -25.25
CA GLU A 97 6.78 16.18 -25.63
C GLU A 97 5.52 15.38 -25.27
N PRO A 98 4.40 16.03 -24.97
CA PRO A 98 3.13 15.34 -24.73
C PRO A 98 2.72 14.48 -25.93
N GLY A 99 2.37 13.22 -25.65
CA GLY A 99 1.98 12.24 -26.68
C GLY A 99 3.14 11.53 -27.39
N GLU A 100 4.38 11.85 -27.03
CA GLU A 100 5.55 11.16 -27.54
C GLU A 100 5.73 9.80 -26.85
N VAL A 101 6.19 8.80 -27.62
CA VAL A 101 6.56 7.47 -27.13
C VAL A 101 8.07 7.33 -27.25
N ILE A 102 8.74 7.14 -26.11
CA ILE A 102 10.19 7.05 -26.04
C ILE A 102 10.61 5.67 -25.54
N ALA A 103 11.55 5.05 -26.24
CA ALA A 103 12.24 3.86 -25.78
C ALA A 103 13.63 4.24 -25.27
N ILE A 104 13.94 3.90 -24.04
CA ILE A 104 15.26 4.10 -23.45
C ILE A 104 15.99 2.76 -23.50
N VAL A 105 17.08 2.73 -24.25
CA VAL A 105 17.92 1.55 -24.44
C VAL A 105 19.19 1.72 -23.62
N GLY A 106 19.48 0.75 -22.75
CA GLY A 106 20.66 0.77 -21.90
C GLY A 106 20.43 -0.05 -20.64
N GLY A 107 21.42 -0.10 -19.77
CA GLY A 107 21.33 -0.85 -18.51
C GLY A 107 20.53 -0.12 -17.42
N ALA A 108 20.97 -0.24 -16.16
CA ALA A 108 20.32 0.30 -14.97
C ALA A 108 19.94 1.79 -15.02
N GLY A 109 20.60 2.60 -15.86
CA GLY A 109 20.29 4.03 -16.00
C GLY A 109 18.92 4.33 -16.57
N GLY A 110 18.38 3.46 -17.45
CA GLY A 110 17.02 3.61 -17.99
C GLY A 110 15.94 3.35 -16.95
N GLU A 111 16.12 2.32 -16.15
CA GLU A 111 15.23 1.98 -15.03
C GLU A 111 15.30 3.08 -13.97
N ALA A 112 16.50 3.49 -13.56
CA ALA A 112 16.68 4.59 -12.61
C ALA A 112 16.03 5.90 -13.07
N LEU A 113 16.05 6.21 -14.38
CA LEU A 113 15.35 7.37 -14.91
C LEU A 113 13.83 7.22 -14.79
N ALA A 114 13.28 6.04 -15.05
CA ALA A 114 11.86 5.76 -14.86
C ALA A 114 11.48 5.88 -13.38
N ASP A 115 12.31 5.37 -12.47
CA ASP A 115 12.14 5.51 -11.01
C ASP A 115 12.14 6.97 -10.58
N ALA A 116 13.07 7.78 -11.11
CA ALA A 116 13.12 9.19 -10.80
C ALA A 116 11.89 9.96 -11.32
N ILE A 117 11.36 9.62 -12.50
CA ILE A 117 10.11 10.18 -13.03
C ILE A 117 8.92 9.72 -12.19
N GLY A 118 8.94 8.46 -11.73
CA GLY A 118 7.96 7.88 -10.80
C GLY A 118 8.05 8.44 -9.37
N ARG A 119 9.10 9.25 -9.07
CA ARG A 119 9.37 9.81 -7.73
C ARG A 119 9.70 8.75 -6.68
N THR A 120 10.21 7.61 -7.10
CA THR A 120 10.69 6.53 -6.22
C THR A 120 12.20 6.58 -6.00
N LEU A 121 12.93 7.28 -6.88
CA LEU A 121 14.36 7.54 -6.74
C LEU A 121 14.64 9.05 -6.78
N TRP A 122 15.44 9.56 -5.85
CA TRP A 122 15.76 10.98 -5.73
C TRP A 122 17.04 11.30 -6.50
N PRO A 123 17.04 12.41 -7.28
CA PRO A 123 18.26 12.86 -7.95
C PRO A 123 19.34 13.30 -6.97
N SER A 124 20.59 12.87 -7.20
CA SER A 124 21.75 13.41 -6.48
C SER A 124 22.15 14.79 -7.04
N SER A 125 21.88 15.06 -8.32
CA SER A 125 21.97 16.39 -8.91
C SER A 125 21.13 16.52 -10.18
N GLY A 126 20.90 17.75 -10.63
CA GLY A 126 19.99 18.03 -11.73
C GLY A 126 18.53 18.09 -11.28
N LYS A 127 17.61 18.13 -12.22
CA LYS A 127 16.18 18.16 -11.95
C LYS A 127 15.34 17.59 -13.08
N ILE A 128 14.14 17.14 -12.72
CA ILE A 128 13.08 16.78 -13.67
C ILE A 128 11.95 17.80 -13.47
N SER A 129 11.48 18.44 -14.51
CA SER A 129 10.45 19.49 -14.41
C SER A 129 9.36 19.36 -15.45
N ILE A 130 8.17 19.83 -15.06
CA ILE A 130 6.99 19.99 -15.92
C ILE A 130 6.49 21.43 -15.74
N ASN A 131 6.35 22.21 -16.80
CA ASN A 131 6.04 23.66 -16.73
C ASN A 131 7.02 24.43 -15.84
N ASP A 132 8.30 24.13 -15.92
CA ASP A 132 9.37 24.74 -15.10
C ASP A 132 9.26 24.45 -13.59
N VAL A 133 8.28 23.69 -13.13
CA VAL A 133 8.13 23.24 -11.74
C VAL A 133 8.81 21.88 -11.60
N ASP A 134 9.62 21.72 -10.55
CA ASP A 134 10.25 20.45 -10.24
C ASP A 134 9.19 19.39 -9.96
N ILE A 135 9.36 18.18 -10.51
CA ILE A 135 8.42 17.08 -10.31
C ILE A 135 8.26 16.71 -8.82
N LEU A 136 9.29 16.94 -8.01
CA LEU A 136 9.27 16.72 -6.56
C LEU A 136 8.45 17.76 -5.80
N GLU A 137 8.23 18.94 -6.39
CA GLU A 137 7.41 20.01 -5.82
C GLU A 137 5.95 19.93 -6.28
N LEU A 138 5.64 19.08 -7.27
CA LEU A 138 4.27 18.89 -7.74
C LEU A 138 3.42 18.19 -6.66
N PRO A 139 2.15 18.62 -6.46
CA PRO A 139 1.25 17.95 -5.53
C PRO A 139 1.08 16.46 -5.86
N GLU A 140 1.09 15.60 -4.84
CA GLU A 140 0.84 14.16 -5.02
C GLU A 140 -0.54 13.87 -5.64
N SER A 141 -1.52 14.71 -5.35
CA SER A 141 -2.84 14.64 -5.98
C SER A 141 -2.80 14.84 -7.50
N LEU A 142 -1.81 15.57 -8.02
CA LEU A 142 -1.58 15.72 -9.46
C LEU A 142 -0.80 14.53 -10.02
N THR A 143 0.36 14.22 -9.44
CA THR A 143 1.24 13.18 -9.97
C THR A 143 0.59 11.80 -9.90
N GLY A 144 -0.03 11.43 -8.78
CA GLY A 144 -0.72 10.15 -8.61
C GLY A 144 -1.94 9.94 -9.53
N ARG A 145 -2.51 11.01 -10.10
CA ARG A 145 -3.62 10.90 -11.08
C ARG A 145 -3.18 11.02 -12.54
N ARG A 146 -1.96 11.48 -12.79
CA ARG A 146 -1.50 11.82 -14.14
C ARG A 146 -0.24 11.12 -14.58
N ILE A 147 0.51 10.55 -13.63
CA ILE A 147 1.69 9.74 -13.89
C ILE A 147 1.39 8.33 -13.43
N SER A 148 1.43 7.38 -14.35
CA SER A 148 1.37 5.95 -14.04
C SER A 148 2.77 5.37 -14.16
N TYR A 149 3.21 4.70 -13.11
CA TYR A 149 4.51 4.06 -13.06
C TYR A 149 4.35 2.55 -12.87
N VAL A 150 5.02 1.77 -13.71
CA VAL A 150 5.04 0.31 -13.63
C VAL A 150 6.49 -0.14 -13.59
N SER A 151 6.89 -0.78 -12.49
CA SER A 151 8.23 -1.35 -12.31
C SER A 151 8.27 -2.84 -12.67
N SER A 152 9.47 -3.40 -12.75
CA SER A 152 9.70 -4.85 -12.85
C SER A 152 9.23 -5.60 -11.60
N ASP A 153 9.28 -4.94 -10.45
CA ASP A 153 8.87 -5.49 -9.16
C ASP A 153 7.43 -5.10 -8.83
N SER A 154 6.49 -5.94 -9.28
CA SER A 154 5.07 -5.74 -8.99
C SER A 154 4.71 -6.24 -7.61
N TYR A 155 4.01 -5.42 -6.83
CA TYR A 155 3.48 -5.78 -5.52
C TYR A 155 1.96 -5.87 -5.53
N PHE A 156 1.43 -6.96 -5.00
CA PHE A 156 0.00 -7.13 -4.77
C PHE A 156 -0.32 -7.03 -3.28
N PHE A 157 -1.31 -6.22 -2.95
CA PHE A 157 -1.82 -6.14 -1.58
C PHE A 157 -2.55 -7.43 -1.21
N HIS A 158 -2.51 -7.80 0.07
CA HIS A 158 -3.34 -8.87 0.64
C HIS A 158 -4.82 -8.46 0.69
N ALA A 159 -5.41 -8.36 -0.49
CA ALA A 159 -6.77 -7.92 -0.73
C ALA A 159 -7.37 -8.67 -1.92
N SER A 160 -8.63 -8.46 -2.23
CA SER A 160 -9.25 -9.06 -3.41
C SER A 160 -8.57 -8.58 -4.71
N LEU A 161 -8.69 -9.37 -5.79
CA LEU A 161 -8.24 -8.95 -7.11
C LEU A 161 -8.87 -7.61 -7.52
N LYS A 162 -10.17 -7.43 -7.24
CA LYS A 162 -10.89 -6.18 -7.48
C LYS A 162 -10.25 -5.00 -6.75
N ASP A 163 -9.89 -5.15 -5.47
CA ASP A 163 -9.28 -4.08 -4.70
C ASP A 163 -7.89 -3.70 -5.21
N ASN A 164 -7.11 -4.68 -5.67
CA ASN A 164 -5.81 -4.43 -6.31
C ASN A 164 -5.98 -3.68 -7.63
N LEU A 165 -6.91 -4.10 -8.50
CA LEU A 165 -7.18 -3.44 -9.77
C LEU A 165 -7.71 -2.01 -9.60
N LEU A 166 -8.52 -1.77 -8.57
CA LEU A 166 -9.12 -0.46 -8.28
C LEU A 166 -8.23 0.45 -7.44
N TYR A 167 -7.08 -0.04 -6.96
CA TYR A 167 -6.21 0.73 -6.09
C TYR A 167 -5.79 2.07 -6.72
N GLY A 168 -5.42 2.05 -8.00
CA GLY A 168 -5.03 3.25 -8.74
C GLY A 168 -6.14 4.30 -8.94
N LEU A 169 -7.41 3.95 -8.67
CA LEU A 169 -8.54 4.89 -8.70
C LEU A 169 -8.88 5.47 -7.32
N LYS A 170 -8.17 5.05 -6.27
CA LYS A 170 -8.36 5.58 -4.90
C LYS A 170 -7.50 6.82 -4.72
N HIS A 171 -8.10 8.00 -4.69
CA HIS A 171 -7.36 9.26 -4.59
C HIS A 171 -7.66 10.03 -3.31
N ALA A 172 -8.93 10.24 -3.03
CA ALA A 172 -9.42 10.95 -1.85
C ALA A 172 -10.85 10.49 -1.54
N PRO A 173 -11.32 10.63 -0.30
CA PRO A 173 -12.71 10.33 0.02
C PRO A 173 -13.65 11.18 -0.83
N LEU A 174 -14.48 10.54 -1.66
CA LEU A 174 -15.44 11.22 -2.54
C LEU A 174 -16.79 11.44 -1.85
N ALA A 175 -17.15 10.54 -0.93
CA ALA A 175 -18.37 10.62 -0.15
C ALA A 175 -18.12 10.13 1.28
N GLU A 176 -18.65 10.88 2.24
CA GLU A 176 -18.62 10.45 3.64
C GLU A 176 -19.58 9.27 3.83
N LYS A 177 -19.14 8.30 4.62
CA LYS A 177 -19.99 7.19 5.00
C LYS A 177 -20.96 7.61 6.11
N ASN A 178 -22.22 7.26 5.95
CA ASN A 178 -23.21 7.48 7.00
C ASN A 178 -23.06 6.41 8.09
N TYR A 179 -22.90 6.85 9.33
CA TYR A 179 -22.79 5.99 10.50
C TYR A 179 -24.00 6.17 11.40
N GLU A 180 -24.45 5.09 12.04
CA GLU A 180 -25.55 5.08 12.99
C GLU A 180 -25.19 4.30 14.26
N GLY A 181 -25.86 4.63 15.38
CA GLY A 181 -25.67 3.93 16.64
C GLY A 181 -24.21 3.91 17.13
N ALA A 182 -23.74 2.76 17.59
CA ALA A 182 -22.40 2.58 18.15
C ALA A 182 -21.28 2.92 17.15
N ALA A 183 -21.49 2.69 15.84
CA ALA A 183 -20.52 3.05 14.81
C ALA A 183 -20.36 4.57 14.68
N LEU A 184 -21.44 5.34 14.84
CA LEU A 184 -21.38 6.80 14.87
C LEU A 184 -20.60 7.31 16.08
N ASP A 185 -20.80 6.71 17.25
CA ASP A 185 -20.09 7.10 18.47
C ASP A 185 -18.60 6.78 18.36
N HIS A 186 -18.25 5.64 17.78
CA HIS A 186 -16.87 5.28 17.47
C HIS A 186 -16.24 6.29 16.50
N ARG A 187 -16.92 6.66 15.41
CA ARG A 187 -16.43 7.66 14.46
C ARG A 187 -16.20 9.03 15.10
N LYS A 188 -17.10 9.47 15.97
CA LYS A 188 -16.92 10.72 16.72
C LYS A 188 -15.70 10.66 17.64
N TRP A 189 -15.45 9.51 18.26
CA TRP A 189 -14.26 9.28 19.06
C TRP A 189 -13.00 9.35 18.21
N GLU A 190 -12.93 8.67 17.05
CA GLU A 190 -11.79 8.73 16.10
C GLU A 190 -11.48 10.17 15.70
N ILE A 191 -12.50 10.96 15.32
CA ILE A 191 -12.33 12.36 14.92
C ILE A 191 -11.74 13.19 16.06
N ARG A 192 -12.17 12.94 17.29
CA ARG A 192 -11.66 13.66 18.48
C ARG A 192 -10.18 13.31 18.73
N GLU A 193 -9.84 12.02 18.69
CA GLU A 193 -8.47 11.56 18.90
C GLU A 193 -7.54 12.05 17.79
N ALA A 194 -7.99 11.99 16.54
CA ALA A 194 -7.23 12.49 15.39
C ALA A 194 -6.93 14.00 15.53
N LYS A 195 -7.93 14.80 15.95
CA LYS A 195 -7.73 16.24 16.22
C LYS A 195 -6.71 16.51 17.33
N MET A 196 -6.75 15.72 18.40
CA MET A 196 -5.80 15.88 19.51
C MET A 196 -4.39 15.45 19.13
N ALA A 197 -4.25 14.45 18.27
CA ALA A 197 -2.98 13.95 17.77
C ALA A 197 -2.41 14.75 16.59
N GLY A 198 -3.17 15.69 16.02
CA GLY A 198 -2.77 16.40 14.79
C GLY A 198 -2.88 15.57 13.51
N ASN A 199 -3.55 14.42 13.55
CA ASN A 199 -3.73 13.55 12.41
C ASN A 199 -4.83 14.06 11.45
N PRO A 200 -4.78 13.69 10.17
CA PRO A 200 -5.85 13.94 9.21
C PRO A 200 -7.19 13.34 9.68
N LEU A 201 -8.30 14.05 9.41
CA LEU A 201 -9.65 13.61 9.78
C LEU A 201 -10.29 12.66 8.74
N ILE A 202 -9.47 12.06 7.90
CA ILE A 202 -9.90 11.23 6.79
C ILE A 202 -10.58 9.95 7.33
N ASP A 203 -11.71 9.60 6.74
CA ASP A 203 -12.38 8.34 7.02
C ASP A 203 -11.91 7.25 6.06
N ILE A 204 -11.20 6.26 6.58
CA ILE A 204 -10.70 5.13 5.80
C ILE A 204 -11.83 4.26 5.19
N ASN A 205 -13.02 4.29 5.79
CA ASN A 205 -14.19 3.54 5.33
C ASN A 205 -15.09 4.31 4.35
N SER A 206 -14.70 5.54 3.99
CA SER A 206 -15.38 6.33 2.95
C SER A 206 -15.22 5.70 1.57
N GLU A 207 -16.02 6.17 0.59
CA GLU A 207 -15.83 5.80 -0.80
C GLU A 207 -14.61 6.54 -1.36
N TRP A 208 -13.60 5.79 -1.78
CA TRP A 208 -12.34 6.30 -2.29
C TRP A 208 -12.18 6.20 -3.80
N ILE A 209 -13.03 5.40 -4.46
CA ILE A 209 -12.89 5.10 -5.88
C ILE A 209 -13.42 6.27 -6.69
N ASP A 210 -12.55 6.89 -7.48
CA ASP A 210 -12.94 7.92 -8.44
C ASP A 210 -13.46 7.27 -9.73
N TYR A 211 -14.76 6.99 -9.77
CA TYR A 211 -15.42 6.39 -10.92
C TYR A 211 -15.34 7.25 -12.17
N ALA A 212 -15.25 8.58 -12.04
CA ALA A 212 -15.12 9.48 -13.18
C ALA A 212 -13.73 9.40 -13.85
N SER A 213 -12.70 9.02 -13.10
CA SER A 213 -11.35 8.78 -13.63
C SER A 213 -11.19 7.36 -14.20
N SER A 214 -12.21 6.51 -14.11
CA SER A 214 -12.18 5.18 -14.71
C SER A 214 -12.25 5.29 -16.25
N PRO A 215 -11.81 4.27 -17.00
CA PRO A 215 -11.94 4.23 -18.45
C PRO A 215 -13.39 4.34 -18.96
N ALA A 216 -14.38 4.02 -18.11
CA ALA A 216 -15.80 4.22 -18.43
C ALA A 216 -16.19 5.72 -18.53
N GLY A 217 -15.50 6.58 -17.75
CA GLY A 217 -15.64 8.05 -17.84
C GLY A 217 -16.98 8.64 -17.42
N ASP A 218 -17.95 7.82 -17.04
CA ASP A 218 -19.34 8.22 -16.78
C ASP A 218 -19.69 8.35 -15.29
N GLY A 219 -18.71 8.08 -14.42
CA GLY A 219 -18.86 8.17 -12.97
C GLY A 219 -19.80 7.11 -12.36
N LYS A 220 -20.20 6.09 -13.12
CA LYS A 220 -21.16 5.08 -12.66
C LYS A 220 -20.47 3.78 -12.23
N PRO A 221 -20.69 3.31 -10.99
CA PRO A 221 -20.13 2.05 -10.52
C PRO A 221 -20.52 0.83 -11.37
N GLU A 222 -21.70 0.86 -11.99
CA GLU A 222 -22.25 -0.26 -12.76
C GLU A 222 -21.41 -0.57 -14.02
N ASN A 223 -20.85 0.47 -14.63
CA ASN A 223 -20.04 0.34 -15.85
C ASN A 223 -18.56 0.05 -15.58
N LEU A 224 -18.14 0.13 -14.31
CA LEU A 224 -16.76 -0.09 -13.92
C LEU A 224 -16.29 -1.52 -14.24
N ILE A 225 -17.14 -2.53 -14.04
CA ILE A 225 -16.78 -3.93 -14.33
C ILE A 225 -16.50 -4.11 -15.82
N GLN A 226 -17.33 -3.54 -16.69
CA GLN A 226 -17.11 -3.60 -18.14
C GLN A 226 -15.82 -2.88 -18.56
N ALA A 227 -15.52 -1.75 -17.93
CA ALA A 227 -14.29 -1.01 -18.18
C ALA A 227 -13.06 -1.82 -17.72
N ILE A 228 -13.13 -2.48 -16.56
CA ILE A 228 -12.05 -3.36 -16.06
C ILE A 228 -11.81 -4.52 -17.05
N LEU A 229 -12.88 -5.19 -17.50
CA LEU A 229 -12.76 -6.30 -18.45
C LEU A 229 -12.14 -5.84 -19.76
N ALA A 230 -12.52 -4.67 -20.28
CA ALA A 230 -11.94 -4.10 -21.50
C ALA A 230 -10.44 -3.77 -21.33
N VAL A 231 -10.02 -3.27 -20.17
CA VAL A 231 -8.60 -3.03 -19.86
C VAL A 231 -7.83 -4.34 -19.78
N LEU A 232 -8.37 -5.34 -19.06
CA LEU A 232 -7.74 -6.66 -18.95
C LEU A 232 -7.57 -7.34 -20.31
N ASP A 233 -8.54 -7.16 -21.20
CA ASP A 233 -8.47 -7.67 -22.57
C ASP A 233 -7.37 -6.94 -23.38
N SER A 234 -7.28 -5.63 -23.22
CA SER A 234 -6.25 -4.81 -23.92
C SER A 234 -4.81 -5.12 -23.50
N VAL A 235 -4.61 -5.65 -22.31
CA VAL A 235 -3.29 -6.09 -21.79
C VAL A 235 -3.12 -7.61 -21.81
N GLU A 236 -4.01 -8.33 -22.51
CA GLU A 236 -3.97 -9.79 -22.72
C GLU A 236 -4.06 -10.63 -21.43
N LEU A 237 -4.62 -10.07 -20.34
CA LEU A 237 -4.77 -10.78 -19.05
C LEU A 237 -6.15 -11.46 -18.86
N SER A 238 -7.06 -11.34 -19.80
CA SER A 238 -8.43 -11.90 -19.68
C SER A 238 -8.42 -13.41 -19.42
N GLN A 239 -7.54 -14.15 -20.09
CA GLN A 239 -7.43 -15.60 -19.92
C GLN A 239 -6.87 -15.97 -18.52
N ASP A 240 -5.84 -15.28 -18.06
CA ASP A 240 -5.25 -15.53 -16.74
C ASP A 240 -6.26 -15.25 -15.62
N ILE A 241 -7.04 -14.17 -15.74
CA ILE A 241 -8.10 -13.82 -14.79
C ILE A 241 -9.21 -14.89 -14.79
N LEU A 242 -9.58 -15.39 -15.96
CA LEU A 242 -10.57 -16.48 -16.08
C LEU A 242 -10.06 -17.75 -15.40
N GLU A 243 -8.82 -18.16 -15.65
CA GLU A 243 -8.23 -19.33 -15.01
C GLU A 243 -8.12 -19.17 -13.50
N PHE A 244 -7.73 -17.99 -13.03
CA PHE A 244 -7.70 -17.66 -11.61
C PHE A 244 -9.09 -17.76 -10.98
N ALA A 245 -10.11 -17.20 -11.63
CA ALA A 245 -11.50 -17.26 -11.18
C ALA A 245 -12.03 -18.70 -11.12
N LEU A 246 -11.71 -19.53 -12.13
CA LEU A 246 -12.13 -20.93 -12.17
C LEU A 246 -11.47 -21.79 -11.07
N ARG A 247 -10.28 -21.39 -10.60
CA ARG A 247 -9.57 -22.06 -9.49
C ARG A 247 -9.96 -21.53 -8.11
N SER A 248 -10.69 -20.41 -8.06
CA SER A 248 -11.12 -19.83 -6.80
C SER A 248 -12.32 -20.57 -6.21
N SER A 249 -12.55 -20.39 -4.92
CA SER A 249 -13.72 -20.88 -4.21
C SER A 249 -14.59 -19.73 -3.73
N ILE A 250 -15.90 -19.93 -3.70
CA ILE A 250 -16.85 -18.97 -3.16
C ILE A 250 -17.51 -19.56 -1.91
N ASP A 251 -17.85 -18.71 -0.96
CA ASP A 251 -18.67 -19.10 0.18
C ASP A 251 -20.16 -18.96 -0.18
N PRO A 252 -20.91 -20.08 -0.28
CA PRO A 252 -22.32 -20.02 -0.63
C PRO A 252 -23.19 -19.31 0.43
N LEU A 253 -22.69 -19.06 1.65
CA LEU A 253 -23.40 -18.31 2.67
C LEU A 253 -23.30 -16.80 2.45
N THR A 254 -22.19 -16.33 1.87
CA THR A 254 -21.99 -14.91 1.55
C THR A 254 -22.53 -14.54 0.17
N ASP A 255 -22.52 -15.48 -0.79
CA ASP A 255 -22.88 -15.24 -2.19
C ASP A 255 -23.86 -16.29 -2.73
N LEU A 256 -25.01 -16.41 -2.06
CA LEU A 256 -26.06 -17.40 -2.35
C LEU A 256 -26.51 -17.36 -3.83
N HIS A 257 -26.65 -16.14 -4.39
CA HIS A 257 -27.11 -15.97 -5.78
C HIS A 257 -26.08 -16.50 -6.79
N LEU A 258 -24.80 -16.21 -6.59
CA LEU A 258 -23.71 -16.68 -7.44
C LEU A 258 -23.56 -18.20 -7.33
N ALA A 259 -23.65 -18.75 -6.12
CA ALA A 259 -23.60 -20.19 -5.88
C ALA A 259 -24.73 -20.93 -6.62
N ALA A 260 -25.96 -20.44 -6.54
CA ALA A 260 -27.11 -20.99 -7.25
C ALA A 260 -26.91 -20.97 -8.78
N ARG A 261 -26.40 -19.85 -9.31
CA ARG A 261 -26.12 -19.71 -10.74
C ARG A 261 -25.03 -20.63 -11.24
N ILE A 262 -23.99 -20.88 -10.45
CA ILE A 262 -22.92 -21.85 -10.79
C ILE A 262 -23.50 -23.27 -10.88
N VAL A 263 -24.38 -23.64 -9.97
CA VAL A 263 -25.06 -24.95 -10.02
C VAL A 263 -25.92 -25.07 -11.27
N GLU A 264 -26.68 -24.04 -11.63
CA GLU A 264 -27.46 -23.99 -12.86
C GLU A 264 -26.56 -24.13 -14.10
N LEU A 265 -25.49 -23.35 -14.20
CA LEU A 265 -24.51 -23.44 -15.29
C LEU A 265 -23.90 -24.83 -15.42
N ARG A 266 -23.66 -25.55 -14.30
CA ARG A 266 -23.16 -26.91 -14.31
C ARG A 266 -24.13 -27.86 -15.02
N HIS A 267 -25.42 -27.70 -14.80
CA HIS A 267 -26.43 -28.49 -15.49
C HIS A 267 -26.52 -28.20 -17.00
N VAL A 268 -26.46 -26.89 -17.35
CA VAL A 268 -26.46 -26.45 -18.75
C VAL A 268 -25.23 -27.00 -19.48
N LEU A 269 -24.04 -26.84 -18.88
CA LEU A 269 -22.79 -27.35 -19.47
C LEU A 269 -22.81 -28.85 -19.70
N ARG A 270 -23.30 -29.65 -18.75
CA ARG A 270 -23.44 -31.09 -18.93
C ARG A 270 -24.35 -31.45 -20.10
N ALA A 271 -25.49 -30.76 -20.20
CA ALA A 271 -26.43 -30.99 -21.29
C ALA A 271 -25.84 -30.64 -22.68
N GLU A 272 -25.05 -29.56 -22.75
CA GLU A 272 -24.36 -29.17 -23.99
C GLU A 272 -23.24 -30.18 -24.35
N LEU A 273 -22.43 -30.63 -23.37
CA LEU A 273 -21.40 -31.65 -23.60
C LEU A 273 -21.99 -32.99 -24.06
N GLU A 274 -23.15 -33.38 -23.56
CA GLU A 274 -23.87 -34.56 -24.03
C GLU A 274 -24.32 -34.42 -25.48
N LYS A 275 -24.86 -33.27 -25.88
CA LYS A 275 -25.28 -33.02 -27.28
C LYS A 275 -24.10 -33.05 -28.27
N GLU A 276 -22.96 -32.56 -27.83
CA GLU A 276 -21.73 -32.51 -28.63
C GLU A 276 -20.93 -33.83 -28.61
N ASN A 277 -21.41 -34.85 -27.90
CA ASN A 277 -20.69 -36.12 -27.65
C ASN A 277 -19.33 -35.92 -26.94
N LEU A 278 -19.22 -34.90 -26.12
CA LEU A 278 -18.01 -34.53 -25.35
C LEU A 278 -18.13 -34.86 -23.84
N SER A 279 -19.12 -35.66 -23.44
CA SER A 279 -19.35 -36.03 -22.03
C SER A 279 -18.14 -36.72 -21.37
N GLY A 280 -17.28 -37.38 -22.18
CA GLY A 280 -16.04 -37.98 -21.69
C GLY A 280 -14.94 -37.00 -21.27
N LEU A 281 -15.10 -35.70 -21.50
CA LEU A 281 -14.14 -34.69 -21.06
C LEU A 281 -14.25 -34.37 -19.57
N ILE A 282 -15.35 -34.70 -18.92
CA ILE A 282 -15.59 -34.45 -17.50
C ILE A 282 -15.89 -35.76 -16.79
N ALA A 283 -15.08 -36.11 -15.80
CA ALA A 283 -15.32 -37.23 -14.90
C ALA A 283 -16.09 -36.74 -13.66
N PRO A 284 -17.42 -37.05 -13.54
CA PRO A 284 -18.17 -36.70 -12.35
C PRO A 284 -17.78 -37.56 -11.15
N PHE A 285 -17.97 -37.08 -9.94
CA PHE A 285 -17.96 -37.90 -8.75
C PHE A 285 -19.29 -38.69 -8.70
N GLU A 286 -19.23 -40.01 -8.87
CA GLU A 286 -20.34 -40.90 -8.75
C GLU A 286 -20.13 -41.88 -7.60
N LEU A 287 -21.18 -42.13 -6.81
CA LEU A 287 -21.09 -42.90 -5.58
C LEU A 287 -20.54 -44.31 -5.79
N GLU A 288 -20.87 -44.92 -6.92
CA GLU A 288 -20.53 -46.31 -7.27
C GLU A 288 -19.29 -46.43 -8.18
N SER A 289 -18.62 -45.29 -8.48
CA SER A 289 -17.52 -45.27 -9.45
C SER A 289 -16.30 -44.54 -8.87
N TYR A 290 -15.12 -45.13 -9.07
CA TYR A 290 -13.85 -44.49 -8.70
C TYR A 290 -13.49 -43.43 -9.74
N ASN A 291 -13.22 -42.19 -9.28
CA ASN A 291 -12.79 -41.12 -10.15
C ASN A 291 -11.25 -41.15 -10.30
N SER A 292 -10.76 -41.52 -11.49
CA SER A 292 -9.33 -41.63 -11.80
C SER A 292 -8.62 -40.25 -11.84
N GLU A 293 -9.34 -39.17 -12.06
CA GLU A 293 -8.81 -37.80 -12.14
C GLU A 293 -8.71 -37.14 -10.77
N ALA A 294 -9.26 -37.77 -9.72
CA ALA A 294 -9.20 -37.29 -8.36
C ALA A 294 -8.19 -38.08 -7.51
N THR A 295 -7.69 -37.48 -6.46
CA THR A 295 -6.80 -38.17 -5.50
C THR A 295 -7.55 -39.29 -4.74
N VAL A 296 -6.80 -40.22 -4.17
CA VAL A 296 -7.38 -41.27 -3.31
C VAL A 296 -8.14 -40.66 -2.12
N GLY A 297 -7.60 -39.60 -1.52
CA GLY A 297 -8.25 -38.89 -0.42
C GLY A 297 -9.58 -38.25 -0.82
N GLU A 298 -9.66 -37.62 -1.98
CA GLU A 298 -10.90 -37.03 -2.53
C GLU A 298 -11.93 -38.11 -2.86
N ASN A 299 -11.51 -39.24 -3.39
CA ASN A 299 -12.38 -40.38 -3.61
C ASN A 299 -12.92 -40.94 -2.29
N LEU A 300 -12.09 -41.07 -1.24
CA LEU A 300 -12.52 -41.54 0.08
C LEU A 300 -13.48 -40.58 0.77
N LEU A 301 -13.22 -39.28 0.68
CA LEU A 301 -14.06 -38.23 1.29
C LEU A 301 -15.30 -37.91 0.44
N PHE A 302 -15.32 -38.38 -0.81
CA PHE A 302 -16.32 -37.99 -1.81
C PHE A 302 -16.50 -36.48 -1.93
N GLY A 303 -15.38 -35.73 -1.85
CA GLY A 303 -15.38 -34.29 -1.89
C GLY A 303 -14.00 -33.70 -1.67
N THR A 304 -13.93 -32.39 -1.69
CA THR A 304 -12.73 -31.60 -1.41
C THR A 304 -12.76 -31.05 0.01
N MET A 305 -11.58 -30.87 0.60
CA MET A 305 -11.44 -30.27 1.92
C MET A 305 -11.96 -28.83 1.91
N ARG A 306 -12.77 -28.47 2.89
CA ARG A 306 -13.30 -27.11 3.05
C ARG A 306 -12.22 -26.11 3.47
N ASP A 307 -11.23 -26.59 4.20
CA ASP A 307 -10.09 -25.80 4.68
C ASP A 307 -8.79 -26.40 4.09
N SER A 308 -8.19 -25.67 3.14
CA SER A 308 -6.95 -26.07 2.47
C SER A 308 -5.72 -26.06 3.39
N SER A 309 -5.83 -25.47 4.59
CA SER A 309 -4.77 -25.49 5.59
C SER A 309 -4.68 -26.80 6.36
N GLN A 310 -5.75 -27.61 6.32
CA GLN A 310 -5.79 -28.91 6.97
C GLN A 310 -5.27 -29.99 6.01
N SER A 311 -4.44 -30.88 6.54
CA SER A 311 -3.95 -32.01 5.78
C SER A 311 -5.03 -33.13 5.75
N ILE A 312 -5.23 -33.75 4.59
CA ILE A 312 -6.08 -34.95 4.44
C ILE A 312 -5.70 -36.03 5.49
N ARG A 313 -4.42 -36.13 5.85
CA ARG A 313 -3.93 -37.04 6.91
C ARG A 313 -4.51 -36.78 8.30
N THR A 314 -5.07 -35.60 8.54
CA THR A 314 -5.64 -35.24 9.86
C THR A 314 -7.14 -35.61 9.93
N VAL A 315 -7.76 -35.90 8.79
CA VAL A 315 -9.20 -36.19 8.67
C VAL A 315 -9.46 -37.69 8.45
N ILE A 316 -8.50 -38.42 7.89
CA ILE A 316 -8.48 -39.88 7.75
C ILE A 316 -7.60 -40.50 8.85
#